data_d9a6b9310144578f129a396c390d633f
#
_entry.id   d9a6b9310144578f129a396c390d633f
#
_cell.length_a   1.000
_cell.length_b   1.000
_cell.length_c   1.000
_cell.angle_alpha   90.00
_cell.angle_beta   90.00
_cell.angle_gamma   90.00
#
_symmetry.space_group_name_H-M   'P 1'
#
loop_
_entity.id
_entity.type
_entity.pdbx_description
1 polymer ?
#
loop_
_entity_poly.entity_id
_entity_poly.type
_entity_poly.pdbx_seq_one_letter_code
_entity_poly.pdbx_strand_id
1 'polypeptide(L)' 'MTFSEKLITLRAGRGWSQERLAEELGVTRQAVGRWEKGVSHS' A
#
# COMPACT_ATOMS: atom_id res chain seq x y z
N MET A 1 -4.52 13.65 -4.49
CA MET A 1 -4.42 12.20 -4.20
C MET A 1 -3.52 12.00 -3.01
N THR A 2 -3.98 11.23 -2.05
CA THR A 2 -3.20 10.98 -0.85
C THR A 2 -2.22 9.83 -1.10
N PHE A 3 -1.29 9.68 -0.16
CA PHE A 3 -0.32 8.61 -0.24
C PHE A 3 -1.00 7.24 -0.26
N SER A 4 -2.01 7.05 0.59
CA SER A 4 -2.72 5.77 0.61
C SER A 4 -3.46 5.52 -0.68
N GLU A 5 -4.04 6.55 -1.26
CA GLU A 5 -4.72 6.39 -2.55
C GLU A 5 -3.72 6.02 -3.65
N LYS A 6 -2.54 6.61 -3.60
CA LYS A 6 -1.51 6.28 -4.59
C LYS A 6 -1.08 4.83 -4.48
N LEU A 7 -0.94 4.34 -3.26
CA LEU A 7 -0.56 2.94 -3.06
C LEU A 7 -1.63 2.00 -3.60
N ILE A 8 -2.88 2.30 -3.29
CA ILE A 8 -3.98 1.45 -3.74
C ILE A 8 -4.06 1.47 -5.27
N THR A 9 -3.93 2.64 -5.85
CA THR A 9 -3.98 2.77 -7.31
C THR A 9 -2.84 2.01 -7.97
N LEU A 10 -1.64 2.13 -7.42
CA LEU A 10 -0.49 1.44 -7.95
C LEU A 10 -0.69 -0.07 -7.89
N ARG A 11 -1.14 -0.55 -6.75
CA ARG A 11 -1.34 -1.97 -6.55
C ARG A 11 -2.43 -2.51 -7.48
N ALA A 12 -3.54 -1.79 -7.52
CA ALA A 12 -4.66 -2.23 -8.35
C ALA A 12 -4.30 -2.21 -9.82
N GLY A 13 -3.56 -1.20 -10.25
CA GLY A 13 -3.16 -1.09 -11.63
C GLY A 13 -2.25 -2.22 -12.08
N ARG A 14 -1.54 -2.82 -11.14
CA ARG A 14 -0.65 -3.93 -11.45
C ARG A 14 -1.24 -5.28 -11.12
N GLY A 15 -2.43 -5.31 -10.56
CA GLY A 15 -3.06 -6.55 -10.15
C GLY A 15 -2.36 -7.22 -8.98
N TRP A 16 -1.72 -6.44 -8.12
CA TRP A 16 -0.95 -6.96 -6.99
C TRP A 16 -1.79 -7.03 -5.73
N SER A 17 -1.51 -8.03 -4.89
CA SER A 17 -2.04 -8.06 -3.54
C SER A 17 -1.19 -7.12 -2.67
N GLN A 18 -1.68 -6.89 -1.44
CA GLN A 18 -0.89 -6.11 -0.49
C GLN A 18 0.46 -6.76 -0.22
N GLU A 19 0.45 -8.08 -0.14
CA GLU A 19 1.68 -8.82 0.11
C GLU A 19 2.67 -8.62 -1.03
N ARG A 20 2.18 -8.66 -2.27
CA ARG A 20 3.05 -8.46 -3.41
C ARG A 20 3.63 -7.05 -3.42
N LEU A 21 2.79 -6.06 -3.14
CA LEU A 21 3.27 -4.69 -3.08
C LEU A 21 4.34 -4.54 -2.01
N ALA A 22 4.13 -5.17 -0.86
CA ALA A 22 5.12 -5.09 0.22
C ALA A 22 6.46 -5.66 -0.24
N GLU A 23 6.43 -6.78 -0.95
CA GLU A 23 7.65 -7.38 -1.47
C GLU A 23 8.38 -6.45 -2.43
N GLU A 24 7.61 -5.82 -3.31
CA GLU A 24 8.21 -4.94 -4.30
C GLU A 24 8.83 -3.70 -3.67
N LEU A 25 8.24 -3.24 -2.57
CA LEU A 25 8.74 -2.06 -1.87
C LEU A 25 9.81 -2.39 -0.83
N GLY A 26 9.97 -3.67 -0.50
CA GLY A 26 10.91 -4.07 0.52
C GLY A 26 10.44 -3.75 1.92
N VAL A 27 9.13 -3.80 2.15
CA VAL A 27 8.55 -3.53 3.46
C VAL A 27 7.64 -4.68 3.85
N THR A 28 7.08 -4.63 5.05
CA THR A 28 6.18 -5.68 5.50
C THR A 28 4.77 -5.44 4.97
N ARG A 29 4.00 -6.53 4.89
CA ARG A 29 2.61 -6.41 4.48
C ARG A 29 1.84 -5.54 5.49
N GLN A 30 2.18 -5.64 6.76
CA GLN A 30 1.53 -4.82 7.77
C GLN A 30 1.73 -3.33 7.50
N ALA A 31 2.92 -2.96 7.06
CA ALA A 31 3.20 -1.58 6.73
C ALA A 31 2.32 -1.11 5.59
N VAL A 32 2.20 -1.93 4.55
CA VAL A 32 1.35 -1.58 3.41
C VAL A 32 -0.11 -1.45 3.85
N GLY A 33 -0.59 -2.39 4.64
CA GLY A 33 -1.95 -2.33 5.12
C GLY A 33 -2.23 -1.07 5.92
N ARG A 34 -1.28 -0.69 6.77
CA ARG A 34 -1.42 0.51 7.57
C ARG A 34 -1.43 1.76 6.69
N TRP A 35 -0.55 1.77 5.71
CA TRP A 35 -0.48 2.91 4.80
C TRP A 35 -1.74 3.07 3.98
N GLU A 36 -2.32 1.96 3.53
CA GLU A 36 -3.52 2.02 2.72
C GLU A 36 -4.73 2.46 3.53
N LYS A 37 -4.69 2.28 4.83
CA LYS A 37 -5.75 2.78 5.69
C LYS A 37 -5.63 4.27 5.95
N GLY A 38 -4.49 4.84 5.63
CA GLY A 38 -4.31 6.26 5.84
C GLY A 38 -4.23 6.63 7.32
N VAL A 39 -3.68 5.75 8.13
CA VAL A 39 -3.68 5.96 9.58
C VAL A 39 -2.64 6.95 10.04
N SER A 40 -1.82 7.43 9.14
CA SER A 40 -0.76 8.35 9.54
C SER A 40 -1.30 9.61 10.17
N HIS A 41 -2.54 9.89 9.96
CA HIS A 41 -3.12 11.11 10.46
C HIS A 41 -3.75 10.93 11.80
N SER A 42 -3.84 9.86 12.32
CA SER A 42 -4.43 9.59 13.64
C SER A 42 -5.43 10.64 14.07
#